data_53457b28ca16d70a70f3a768b5827d77
#
_entry.id   53457b28ca16d70a70f3a768b5827d77
#
_cell.length_a   1.000
_cell.length_b   1.000
_cell.length_c   1.000
_cell.angle_alpha   90.00
_cell.angle_beta   90.00
_cell.angle_gamma   90.00
#
_symmetry.space_group_name_H-M   'P 1'
#
loop_
_entity.id
_entity.type
_entity.pdbx_description
1 polymer ?
#
loop_
_entity_poly.entity_id
_entity_poly.type
_entity_poly.pdbx_seq_one_letter_code
_entity_poly.pdbx_strand_id
1 'polypeptide(L)'
;VTEKEQIISHVAEADGYSFAQINKRALLAFTPTTLMMVNYTGTSQLEKVKEGIPALLKQTGENSINSNTAFKKMQKQDGDINMLISPSSLLSAYANPLNYGISHNIDLKDLKMLGSLSFEKGKIELKVESYTENTELKALFEKQIKSTCPIENTFLKYFPKSTLALFSI
;
A
#
# COMPACT_ATOMS: atom_id res chain seq x y z
N VAL A 1 2.52 33.70 27.83
CA VAL A 1 1.41 33.22 27.00
C VAL A 1 1.98 33.08 25.60
N THR A 2 2.44 31.90 25.26
CA THR A 2 2.91 31.56 23.90
C THR A 2 1.71 31.57 22.96
N GLU A 3 1.74 32.48 21.99
CA GLU A 3 0.80 32.45 20.86
C GLU A 3 0.82 31.07 20.26
N LYS A 4 -0.32 30.36 20.32
CA LYS A 4 -0.52 29.17 19.52
C LYS A 4 -0.49 29.64 18.07
N GLU A 5 0.57 29.35 17.34
CA GLU A 5 0.60 29.50 15.90
C GLU A 5 -0.67 28.89 15.34
N GLN A 6 -1.50 29.67 14.66
CA GLN A 6 -2.67 29.15 13.98
C GLN A 6 -2.18 28.26 12.86
N ILE A 7 -2.19 26.96 13.11
CA ILE A 7 -1.82 25.93 12.11
C ILE A 7 -2.76 25.99 10.90
N ILE A 8 -3.98 26.50 11.09
CA ILE A 8 -5.01 26.62 10.05
C ILE A 8 -5.26 28.10 9.80
N SER A 9 -4.79 28.61 8.68
CA SER A 9 -4.89 30.04 8.36
C SER A 9 -6.27 30.46 7.86
N HIS A 10 -6.96 29.65 7.07
CA HIS A 10 -8.28 29.96 6.51
C HIS A 10 -9.02 28.67 6.18
N VAL A 11 -10.29 28.61 6.57
CA VAL A 11 -11.25 27.61 6.11
C VAL A 11 -12.03 28.20 4.94
N ALA A 12 -12.06 27.52 3.83
CA ALA A 12 -12.86 27.89 2.67
C ALA A 12 -13.88 26.78 2.37
N GLU A 13 -14.98 27.14 1.75
CA GLU A 13 -16.03 26.20 1.35
C GLU A 13 -16.02 25.97 -0.16
N ALA A 14 -16.27 24.74 -0.56
CA ALA A 14 -16.44 24.32 -1.94
C ALA A 14 -17.42 23.14 -1.99
N ASP A 15 -18.25 23.08 -3.02
CA ASP A 15 -19.14 21.96 -3.40
C ASP A 15 -19.47 20.90 -2.32
N GLY A 16 -19.98 21.37 -1.15
CA GLY A 16 -20.45 20.50 -0.06
C GLY A 16 -19.37 19.97 0.87
N TYR A 17 -18.18 20.55 0.86
CA TYR A 17 -17.14 20.31 1.86
C TYR A 17 -16.41 21.60 2.21
N SER A 18 -15.78 21.63 3.37
CA SER A 18 -14.89 22.70 3.78
C SER A 18 -13.44 22.24 3.66
N PHE A 19 -12.53 23.15 3.38
CA PHE A 19 -11.11 22.83 3.33
C PHE A 19 -10.25 23.90 3.96
N ALA A 20 -9.09 23.48 4.46
CA ALA A 20 -8.07 24.33 5.01
C ALA A 20 -6.69 23.90 4.55
N GLN A 21 -5.89 24.85 4.08
CA GLN A 21 -4.50 24.56 3.73
C GLN A 21 -3.65 24.65 4.99
N ILE A 22 -3.00 23.53 5.38
CA ILE A 22 -2.12 23.46 6.55
C ILE A 22 -0.75 24.08 6.21
N ASN A 23 -0.25 23.75 5.02
CA ASN A 23 1.02 24.25 4.50
C ASN A 23 1.04 24.16 2.97
N LYS A 24 2.18 24.52 2.36
CA LYS A 24 2.34 24.50 0.88
C LYS A 24 2.19 23.11 0.24
N ARG A 25 2.04 22.03 1.02
CA ARG A 25 2.00 20.64 0.54
C ARG A 25 0.89 19.81 1.17
N ALA A 26 0.08 20.37 2.05
CA ALA A 26 -0.97 19.65 2.74
C ALA A 26 -2.27 20.45 2.81
N LEU A 27 -3.37 19.79 2.48
CA LEU A 27 -4.73 20.27 2.53
C LEU A 27 -5.55 19.36 3.44
N LEU A 28 -6.33 19.95 4.34
CA LEU A 28 -7.43 19.28 5.03
C LEU A 28 -8.72 19.55 4.28
N ALA A 29 -9.48 18.50 4.01
CA ALA A 29 -10.84 18.61 3.50
C ALA A 29 -11.77 17.88 4.47
N PHE A 30 -12.91 18.46 4.80
CA PHE A 30 -13.80 17.88 5.79
C PHE A 30 -15.27 18.19 5.53
N THR A 31 -16.09 17.27 5.98
CA THR A 31 -17.54 17.38 6.10
C THR A 31 -17.91 17.18 7.55
N PRO A 32 -19.18 17.28 7.98
CA PRO A 32 -19.58 16.97 9.34
C PRO A 32 -19.21 15.54 9.82
N THR A 33 -19.00 14.60 8.89
CA THR A 33 -18.77 13.19 9.21
C THR A 33 -17.43 12.64 8.73
N THR A 34 -16.69 13.37 7.91
CA THR A 34 -15.47 12.87 7.26
C THR A 34 -14.38 13.92 7.32
N LEU A 35 -13.18 13.50 7.71
CA LEU A 35 -11.96 14.28 7.63
C LEU A 35 -10.95 13.59 6.70
N MET A 36 -10.42 14.34 5.75
CA MET A 36 -9.41 13.86 4.80
C MET A 36 -8.20 14.79 4.82
N MET A 37 -7.01 14.24 4.93
CA MET A 37 -5.76 14.97 4.75
C MET A 37 -5.12 14.53 3.43
N VAL A 38 -4.83 15.49 2.57
CA VAL A 38 -4.21 15.25 1.26
C VAL A 38 -2.86 15.94 1.20
N ASN A 39 -1.80 15.16 0.97
CA ASN A 39 -0.48 15.68 0.68
C ASN A 39 -0.26 15.74 -0.84
N TYR A 40 0.31 16.82 -1.33
CA TYR A 40 0.59 17.03 -2.76
C TYR A 40 1.98 17.63 -2.97
N THR A 41 2.57 17.34 -4.13
CA THR A 41 3.91 17.82 -4.49
C THR A 41 3.81 19.02 -5.42
N GLY A 42 3.95 20.22 -4.85
CA GLY A 42 3.97 21.49 -5.60
C GLY A 42 2.61 22.17 -5.74
N THR A 43 2.65 23.48 -5.78
CA THR A 43 1.46 24.37 -5.81
C THR A 43 0.60 24.19 -7.06
N SER A 44 1.17 23.78 -8.19
CA SER A 44 0.44 23.51 -9.43
C SER A 44 -0.54 22.33 -9.35
N GLN A 45 -0.42 21.47 -8.33
CA GLN A 45 -1.32 20.35 -8.12
C GLN A 45 -2.51 20.68 -7.21
N LEU A 46 -2.48 21.81 -6.50
CA LEU A 46 -3.50 22.16 -5.52
C LEU A 46 -4.91 22.21 -6.13
N GLU A 47 -5.08 22.84 -7.28
CA GLU A 47 -6.39 22.93 -7.94
C GLU A 47 -6.89 21.56 -8.41
N LYS A 48 -6.01 20.72 -8.97
CA LYS A 48 -6.37 19.35 -9.34
C LYS A 48 -6.76 18.50 -8.12
N VAL A 49 -6.10 18.73 -6.98
CA VAL A 49 -6.45 18.05 -5.73
C VAL A 49 -7.84 18.49 -5.28
N LYS A 50 -8.13 19.79 -5.28
CA LYS A 50 -9.44 20.32 -4.91
C LYS A 50 -10.56 19.79 -5.82
N GLU A 51 -10.32 19.69 -7.12
CA GLU A 51 -11.27 19.11 -8.09
C GLU A 51 -11.54 17.62 -7.82
N GLY A 52 -10.55 16.86 -7.33
CA GLY A 52 -10.69 15.43 -7.02
C GLY A 52 -11.40 15.12 -5.69
N ILE A 53 -11.37 16.04 -4.72
CA ILE A 53 -11.94 15.83 -3.38
C ILE A 53 -13.45 15.49 -3.39
N PRO A 54 -14.33 16.19 -4.13
CA PRO A 54 -15.75 15.86 -4.16
C PRO A 54 -16.04 14.43 -4.59
N ALA A 55 -15.30 13.92 -5.57
CA ALA A 55 -15.44 12.55 -6.02
C ALA A 55 -15.04 11.54 -4.93
N LEU A 56 -13.99 11.83 -4.17
CA LEU A 56 -13.56 10.99 -3.05
C LEU A 56 -14.54 11.04 -1.88
N LEU A 57 -15.07 12.21 -1.54
CA LEU A 57 -16.04 12.37 -0.45
C LEU A 57 -17.42 11.77 -0.78
N LYS A 58 -17.79 11.74 -2.05
CA LYS A 58 -19.03 11.11 -2.56
C LYS A 58 -18.87 9.64 -2.91
N GLN A 59 -17.72 9.04 -2.61
CA GLN A 59 -17.42 7.66 -2.95
C GLN A 59 -18.40 6.71 -2.26
N THR A 60 -19.03 5.85 -3.06
CA THR A 60 -19.94 4.80 -2.58
C THR A 60 -19.17 3.51 -2.30
N GLY A 61 -19.80 2.56 -1.61
CA GLY A 61 -19.19 1.26 -1.35
C GLY A 61 -18.75 0.52 -2.62
N GLU A 62 -19.46 0.70 -3.73
CA GLU A 62 -19.14 0.09 -5.03
C GLU A 62 -17.88 0.65 -5.67
N ASN A 63 -17.64 1.95 -5.50
CA ASN A 63 -16.50 2.66 -6.07
C ASN A 63 -15.33 2.80 -5.07
N SER A 64 -15.47 2.26 -3.87
CA SER A 64 -14.43 2.33 -2.83
C SER A 64 -13.50 1.13 -2.89
N ILE A 65 -12.36 1.24 -2.21
CA ILE A 65 -11.44 0.12 -2.02
C ILE A 65 -12.12 -1.10 -1.38
N ASN A 66 -13.24 -0.90 -0.67
CA ASN A 66 -14.04 -1.98 -0.09
C ASN A 66 -14.66 -2.92 -1.13
N SER A 67 -14.82 -2.50 -2.38
CA SER A 67 -15.23 -3.39 -3.47
C SER A 67 -14.10 -4.31 -3.94
N ASN A 68 -12.85 -3.95 -3.68
CA ASN A 68 -11.67 -4.67 -4.16
C ASN A 68 -11.47 -5.99 -3.40
N THR A 69 -11.39 -7.11 -4.14
CA THR A 69 -11.25 -8.46 -3.58
C THR A 69 -9.95 -8.65 -2.80
N ALA A 70 -8.84 -8.09 -3.31
CA ALA A 70 -7.55 -8.14 -2.62
C ALA A 70 -7.60 -7.38 -1.27
N PHE A 71 -8.28 -6.25 -1.23
CA PHE A 71 -8.47 -5.50 0.01
C PHE A 71 -9.31 -6.26 1.03
N LYS A 72 -10.42 -6.88 0.60
CA LYS A 72 -11.23 -7.75 1.47
C LYS A 72 -10.44 -8.94 2.01
N LYS A 73 -9.54 -9.51 1.19
CA LYS A 73 -8.66 -10.59 1.63
C LYS A 73 -7.63 -10.10 2.65
N MET A 74 -7.01 -8.95 2.42
CA MET A 74 -6.10 -8.31 3.38
C MET A 74 -6.78 -8.04 4.73
N GLN A 75 -8.02 -7.54 4.75
CA GLN A 75 -8.76 -7.27 5.98
C GLN A 75 -9.03 -8.51 6.85
N LYS A 76 -8.93 -9.71 6.27
CA LYS A 76 -9.11 -11.00 6.97
C LYS A 76 -7.80 -11.58 7.53
N GLN A 77 -6.67 -10.93 7.33
CA GLN A 77 -5.39 -11.37 7.86
C GLN A 77 -5.27 -10.99 9.34
N ASP A 78 -4.71 -11.91 10.14
CA ASP A 78 -4.54 -11.77 11.59
C ASP A 78 -3.20 -11.10 11.95
N GLY A 79 -2.89 -9.98 11.32
CA GLY A 79 -1.69 -9.21 11.66
C GLY A 79 -2.02 -7.97 12.46
N ASP A 80 -1.09 -7.51 13.29
CA ASP A 80 -1.19 -6.20 13.96
C ASP A 80 -1.18 -5.05 12.94
N ILE A 81 -0.45 -5.25 11.83
CA ILE A 81 -0.44 -4.33 10.68
C ILE A 81 -0.64 -5.15 9.40
N ASN A 82 -1.70 -4.84 8.66
CA ASN A 82 -1.96 -5.45 7.37
C ASN A 82 -1.72 -4.44 6.23
N MET A 83 -1.11 -4.89 5.15
CA MET A 83 -0.66 -4.07 4.04
C MET A 83 -1.17 -4.62 2.71
N LEU A 84 -1.66 -3.72 1.85
CA LEU A 84 -1.96 -4.00 0.44
C LEU A 84 -1.06 -3.15 -0.44
N ILE A 85 -0.22 -3.79 -1.23
CA ILE A 85 0.76 -3.13 -2.10
C ILE A 85 0.45 -3.50 -3.56
N SER A 86 0.47 -2.52 -4.45
CA SER A 86 0.43 -2.72 -5.90
C SER A 86 1.84 -2.59 -6.47
N PRO A 87 2.54 -3.69 -6.77
CA PRO A 87 3.93 -3.63 -7.25
C PRO A 87 4.08 -2.87 -8.55
N SER A 88 3.08 -2.87 -9.41
CA SER A 88 3.11 -2.12 -10.67
C SER A 88 3.39 -0.62 -10.47
N SER A 89 2.85 -0.04 -9.40
CA SER A 89 3.08 1.37 -9.07
C SER A 89 4.51 1.64 -8.56
N LEU A 90 5.13 0.65 -7.92
CA LEU A 90 6.51 0.74 -7.43
C LEU A 90 7.51 0.37 -8.53
N LEU A 91 7.21 -0.68 -9.29
CA LEU A 91 8.12 -1.22 -10.32
C LEU A 91 8.16 -0.34 -11.57
N SER A 92 7.08 0.35 -11.91
CA SER A 92 7.07 1.30 -13.05
C SER A 92 8.08 2.44 -12.89
N ALA A 93 8.45 2.76 -11.66
CA ALA A 93 9.41 3.82 -11.35
C ALA A 93 10.88 3.33 -11.29
N TYR A 94 11.13 2.05 -11.00
CA TYR A 94 12.48 1.58 -10.61
C TYR A 94 12.93 0.26 -11.21
N ALA A 95 12.08 -0.52 -11.86
CA ALA A 95 12.45 -1.87 -12.28
C ALA A 95 11.94 -2.22 -13.69
N ASN A 96 12.86 -2.72 -14.50
CA ASN A 96 12.49 -3.37 -15.74
C ASN A 96 11.95 -4.79 -15.40
N PRO A 97 10.72 -5.15 -15.81
CA PRO A 97 10.14 -6.49 -15.58
C PRO A 97 11.03 -7.65 -16.02
N LEU A 98 11.90 -7.43 -17.02
CA LEU A 98 12.89 -8.41 -17.49
C LEU A 98 13.87 -8.88 -16.42
N ASN A 99 14.20 -8.03 -15.45
CA ASN A 99 15.13 -8.37 -14.39
C ASN A 99 14.58 -9.45 -13.44
N TYR A 100 13.28 -9.71 -13.52
CA TYR A 100 12.59 -10.71 -12.69
C TYR A 100 12.18 -11.97 -13.48
N GLY A 101 12.65 -12.13 -14.71
CA GLY A 101 12.28 -13.27 -15.56
C GLY A 101 10.83 -13.28 -15.98
N ILE A 102 10.11 -12.17 -15.86
CA ILE A 102 8.73 -12.02 -16.27
C ILE A 102 8.70 -11.64 -17.75
N SER A 103 7.95 -12.40 -18.54
CA SER A 103 7.77 -12.12 -19.97
C SER A 103 7.18 -10.73 -20.19
N HIS A 104 7.61 -10.04 -21.25
CA HIS A 104 7.15 -8.68 -21.58
C HIS A 104 5.63 -8.53 -21.76
N ASN A 105 4.91 -9.62 -21.94
CA ASN A 105 3.48 -9.60 -22.25
C ASN A 105 2.59 -9.73 -21.01
N ILE A 106 3.16 -9.85 -19.81
CA ILE A 106 2.38 -10.01 -18.58
C ILE A 106 2.13 -8.64 -17.95
N ASP A 107 0.87 -8.24 -17.88
CA ASP A 107 0.47 -7.00 -17.19
C ASP A 107 0.48 -7.24 -15.67
N LEU A 108 1.43 -6.58 -15.00
CA LEU A 108 1.56 -6.64 -13.54
C LEU A 108 0.56 -5.75 -12.79
N LYS A 109 -0.32 -5.02 -13.47
CA LYS A 109 -1.31 -4.16 -12.82
C LYS A 109 -2.25 -4.93 -11.91
N ASP A 110 -2.55 -6.19 -12.25
CA ASP A 110 -3.42 -7.06 -11.48
C ASP A 110 -2.69 -7.78 -10.34
N LEU A 111 -1.36 -7.71 -10.31
CA LEU A 111 -0.60 -8.25 -9.20
C LEU A 111 -0.72 -7.35 -7.97
N LYS A 112 -1.07 -7.96 -6.84
CA LYS A 112 -1.09 -7.34 -5.53
C LYS A 112 -0.21 -8.14 -4.57
N MET A 113 0.37 -7.49 -3.60
CA MET A 113 1.06 -8.13 -2.49
C MET A 113 0.29 -7.82 -1.21
N LEU A 114 -0.06 -8.86 -0.49
CA LEU A 114 -0.73 -8.77 0.81
C LEU A 114 0.31 -9.06 1.88
N GLY A 115 0.59 -8.07 2.72
CA GLY A 115 1.52 -8.20 3.83
C GLY A 115 0.79 -8.24 5.16
N SER A 116 1.26 -9.06 6.08
CA SER A 116 0.79 -9.12 7.46
C SER A 116 1.99 -9.11 8.39
N LEU A 117 2.08 -8.12 9.27
CA LEU A 117 3.13 -7.97 10.26
C LEU A 117 2.54 -8.22 11.65
N SER A 118 3.13 -9.13 12.42
CA SER A 118 2.70 -9.47 13.77
C SER A 118 3.84 -9.28 14.76
N PHE A 119 3.52 -8.73 15.93
CA PHE A 119 4.44 -8.51 17.03
C PHE A 119 4.08 -9.44 18.18
N GLU A 120 4.85 -10.51 18.35
CA GLU A 120 4.70 -11.46 19.44
C GLU A 120 5.84 -11.32 20.45
N LYS A 121 5.69 -11.88 21.64
CA LYS A 121 6.75 -11.85 22.64
C LYS A 121 8.04 -12.53 22.12
N GLY A 122 9.07 -11.73 21.85
CA GLY A 122 10.36 -12.21 21.36
C GLY A 122 10.40 -12.56 19.86
N LYS A 123 9.36 -12.23 19.09
CA LYS A 123 9.28 -12.54 17.66
C LYS A 123 8.56 -11.41 16.91
N ILE A 124 9.10 -11.04 15.76
CA ILE A 124 8.41 -10.22 14.75
C ILE A 124 8.25 -11.11 13.52
N GLU A 125 7.03 -11.27 13.06
CA GLU A 125 6.71 -12.09 11.89
C GLU A 125 6.14 -11.22 10.77
N LEU A 126 6.77 -11.28 9.59
CA LEU A 126 6.25 -10.68 8.37
C LEU A 126 5.86 -11.80 7.40
N LYS A 127 4.57 -11.87 7.07
CA LYS A 127 4.06 -12.75 6.02
C LYS A 127 3.73 -11.90 4.80
N VAL A 128 4.16 -12.34 3.62
CA VAL A 128 3.85 -11.69 2.35
C VAL A 128 3.29 -12.71 1.39
N GLU A 129 2.14 -12.41 0.81
CA GLU A 129 1.44 -13.27 -0.14
C GLU A 129 1.22 -12.51 -1.44
N SER A 130 1.53 -13.12 -2.58
CA SER A 130 1.16 -12.61 -3.89
C SER A 130 -0.30 -12.95 -4.20
N TYR A 131 -1.07 -11.97 -4.64
CA TYR A 131 -2.46 -12.11 -5.03
C TYR A 131 -2.69 -11.55 -6.43
N THR A 132 -3.39 -12.30 -7.27
CA THR A 132 -3.83 -11.86 -8.59
C THR A 132 -5.10 -12.60 -9.00
N GLU A 133 -5.93 -11.97 -9.81
CA GLU A 133 -7.07 -12.60 -10.48
C GLU A 133 -6.71 -13.02 -11.91
N ASN A 134 -5.60 -12.57 -12.44
CA ASN A 134 -5.09 -12.93 -13.75
C ASN A 134 -4.68 -14.40 -13.79
N THR A 135 -5.28 -15.17 -14.73
CA THR A 135 -5.07 -16.61 -14.85
C THR A 135 -3.66 -16.99 -15.28
N GLU A 136 -3.03 -16.17 -16.14
CA GLU A 136 -1.66 -16.41 -16.60
C GLU A 136 -0.65 -16.23 -15.46
N LEU A 137 -0.81 -15.17 -14.65
CA LEU A 137 0.01 -14.96 -13.46
C LEU A 137 -0.18 -16.07 -12.44
N LYS A 138 -1.41 -16.53 -12.21
CA LYS A 138 -1.66 -17.69 -11.33
C LYS A 138 -0.92 -18.92 -11.79
N ALA A 139 -1.02 -19.27 -13.07
CA ALA A 139 -0.35 -20.44 -13.64
C ALA A 139 1.19 -20.32 -13.51
N LEU A 140 1.74 -19.11 -13.69
CA LEU A 140 3.17 -18.86 -13.52
C LEU A 140 3.60 -19.11 -12.07
N PHE A 141 2.87 -18.56 -11.09
CA PHE A 141 3.17 -18.75 -9.67
C PHE A 141 3.02 -20.21 -9.24
N GLU A 142 1.99 -20.91 -9.71
CA GLU A 142 1.83 -22.35 -9.43
C GLU A 142 2.99 -23.17 -9.98
N LYS A 143 3.48 -22.83 -11.18
CA LYS A 143 4.66 -23.47 -11.75
C LYS A 143 5.91 -23.18 -10.91
N GLN A 144 6.09 -21.95 -10.47
CA GLN A 144 7.23 -21.56 -9.63
C GLN A 144 7.19 -22.28 -8.29
N ILE A 145 6.03 -22.34 -7.61
CA ILE A 145 5.87 -23.05 -6.33
C ILE A 145 6.23 -24.55 -6.48
N LYS A 146 5.84 -25.18 -7.57
CA LYS A 146 6.18 -26.58 -7.83
C LYS A 146 7.67 -26.81 -8.05
N SER A 147 8.41 -25.79 -8.48
CA SER A 147 9.86 -25.87 -8.70
C SER A 147 10.68 -25.45 -7.47
N THR A 148 10.04 -24.88 -6.43
CA THR A 148 10.70 -24.51 -5.18
C THR A 148 10.57 -25.63 -4.15
N CYS A 149 11.68 -25.98 -3.51
CA CYS A 149 11.67 -26.91 -2.38
C CYS A 149 11.64 -26.09 -1.06
N PRO A 150 10.99 -26.61 -0.01
CA PRO A 150 11.10 -26.02 1.31
C PRO A 150 12.58 -25.94 1.74
N ILE A 151 12.97 -24.82 2.30
CA ILE A 151 14.33 -24.68 2.86
C ILE A 151 14.40 -25.55 4.10
N GLU A 152 15.21 -26.61 4.05
CA GLU A 152 15.51 -27.41 5.22
C GLU A 152 16.43 -26.61 6.16
N ASN A 153 16.02 -26.49 7.43
CA ASN A 153 16.78 -25.77 8.46
C ASN A 153 18.13 -26.45 8.83
N THR A 154 18.58 -27.39 8.02
CA THR A 154 19.79 -28.20 8.25
C THR A 154 21.06 -27.34 8.35
N PHE A 155 21.08 -26.21 7.65
CA PHE A 155 22.23 -25.32 7.64
C PHE A 155 22.25 -24.30 8.80
N LEU A 156 21.15 -24.10 9.51
CA LEU A 156 21.10 -23.12 10.60
C LEU A 156 22.12 -23.37 11.71
N LYS A 157 22.47 -24.62 11.96
CA LYS A 157 23.48 -25.04 12.95
C LYS A 157 24.88 -24.53 12.66
N TYR A 158 25.20 -24.15 11.43
CA TYR A 158 26.50 -23.66 11.02
C TYR A 158 26.67 -22.16 11.18
N PHE A 159 25.59 -21.44 11.49
CA PHE A 159 25.65 -19.99 11.66
C PHE A 159 25.91 -19.61 13.12
N PRO A 160 26.75 -18.60 13.37
CA PRO A 160 26.96 -18.06 14.71
C PRO A 160 25.67 -17.61 15.37
N LYS A 161 25.60 -17.68 16.70
CA LYS A 161 24.44 -17.15 17.47
C LYS A 161 24.21 -15.66 17.28
N SER A 162 25.22 -14.92 16.82
CA SER A 162 25.15 -13.49 16.47
C SER A 162 24.60 -13.20 15.09
N THR A 163 24.22 -14.21 14.30
CA THR A 163 23.63 -14.00 12.97
C THR A 163 22.27 -13.31 13.11
N LEU A 164 22.15 -12.10 12.56
CA LEU A 164 20.93 -11.29 12.62
C LEU A 164 19.93 -11.61 11.52
N ALA A 165 20.41 -12.02 10.35
CA ALA A 165 19.56 -12.35 9.21
C ALA A 165 20.22 -13.40 8.32
N LEU A 166 19.39 -14.27 7.75
CA LEU A 166 19.78 -15.26 6.75
C LEU A 166 18.78 -15.17 5.60
N PHE A 167 19.30 -15.02 4.38
CA PHE A 167 18.50 -15.03 3.17
C PHE A 167 18.92 -16.23 2.31
N SER A 168 17.94 -16.98 1.83
CA SER A 168 18.12 -18.04 0.82
C SER A 168 17.29 -17.70 -0.40
N ILE A 169 17.90 -17.82 -1.56
CA ILE A 169 17.28 -17.55 -2.86
C ILE A 169 17.18 -18.85 -3.64
#